data_1cdc8ab3fc275ae7cf434230aa66c703
#
_entry.id   1cdc8ab3fc275ae7cf434230aa66c703
#
_cell.length_a   1.000
_cell.length_b   1.000
_cell.length_c   1.000
_cell.angle_alpha   90.00
_cell.angle_beta   90.00
_cell.angle_gamma   90.00
#
_symmetry.space_group_name_H-M   'P 1'
#
loop_
_entity.id
_entity.type
_entity.pdbx_description
1 polymer ?
#
loop_
_entity_poly.entity_id
_entity_poly.type
_entity_poly.pdbx_seq_one_letter_code
_entity_poly.pdbx_strand_id
1 'polypeptide(L)'
;MHVASAPEHPLEALERALEAERRALLEHDVDALLASTAAKLEALRRAESAQPGTVAAERLQALREQNQANGVLLSRRRREVGWALRHIGRVESTGVYDARGQSGARPQARCLGVG
;
A
#
# COMPACT_ATOMS: atom_id res chain seq x y z
N MET A 1 21.79 -24.97 18.42
CA MET A 1 21.91 -25.13 17.62
C MET A 1 21.20 -24.58 16.77
N HIS A 2 21.29 -24.17 16.42
CA HIS A 2 20.68 -23.66 15.63
C HIS A 2 20.56 -24.24 14.52
N VAL A 3 19.77 -24.47 14.33
CA VAL A 3 19.63 -25.06 13.33
C VAL A 3 19.50 -24.29 12.27
N ALA A 4 20.15 -24.43 11.45
CA ALA A 4 20.01 -23.78 10.31
C ALA A 4 18.81 -24.18 9.69
N SER A 5 17.91 -23.42 9.77
CA SER A 5 16.73 -23.79 9.14
C SER A 5 16.86 -23.67 7.67
N ALA A 6 16.09 -24.43 6.96
CA ALA A 6 16.00 -24.33 5.55
C ALA A 6 15.49 -22.94 5.18
N PRO A 7 15.89 -22.40 4.03
CA PRO A 7 15.35 -21.14 3.59
C PRO A 7 13.85 -21.23 3.46
N GLU A 8 13.20 -20.17 3.79
CA GLU A 8 11.75 -20.13 3.67
C GLU A 8 11.33 -20.24 2.22
N HIS A 9 10.33 -21.04 1.97
CA HIS A 9 9.80 -21.14 0.63
C HIS A 9 9.24 -19.79 0.19
N PRO A 10 9.48 -19.40 -1.06
CA PRO A 10 9.00 -18.07 -1.50
C PRO A 10 7.52 -17.87 -1.34
N LEU A 11 6.72 -18.92 -1.45
CA LEU A 11 5.27 -18.77 -1.27
C LEU A 11 4.90 -18.54 0.17
N GLU A 12 5.66 -19.10 1.11
CA GLU A 12 5.45 -18.79 2.51
C GLU A 12 5.82 -17.34 2.81
N ALA A 13 6.92 -16.90 2.23
CA ALA A 13 7.33 -15.52 2.39
C ALA A 13 6.28 -14.58 1.79
N LEU A 14 5.74 -14.95 0.64
CA LEU A 14 4.70 -14.16 0.00
C LEU A 14 3.45 -14.10 0.86
N GLU A 15 3.06 -15.22 1.43
CA GLU A 15 1.88 -15.25 2.29
C GLU A 15 2.05 -14.34 3.49
N ARG A 16 3.23 -14.39 4.11
CA ARG A 16 3.48 -13.51 5.26
C ARG A 16 3.49 -12.05 4.87
N ALA A 17 4.04 -11.75 3.69
CA ALA A 17 4.07 -10.37 3.22
C ALA A 17 2.66 -9.87 2.95
N LEU A 18 1.81 -10.71 2.39
CA LEU A 18 0.42 -10.31 2.12
C LEU A 18 -0.35 -10.10 3.41
N GLU A 19 -0.11 -10.93 4.42
CA GLU A 19 -0.76 -10.74 5.71
C GLU A 19 -0.30 -9.46 6.38
N ALA A 20 0.99 -9.17 6.30
CA ALA A 20 1.53 -7.95 6.87
C ALA A 20 0.99 -6.72 6.13
N GLU A 21 0.88 -6.82 4.82
CA GLU A 21 0.33 -5.74 4.02
C GLU A 21 -1.13 -5.47 4.40
N ARG A 22 -1.91 -6.53 4.55
CA ARG A 22 -3.30 -6.38 4.94
C ARG A 22 -3.42 -5.71 6.29
N ARG A 23 -2.61 -6.14 7.25
CA ARG A 23 -2.64 -5.55 8.58
C ARG A 23 -2.27 -4.09 8.55
N ALA A 24 -1.22 -3.76 7.77
CA ALA A 24 -0.81 -2.37 7.65
C ALA A 24 -1.91 -1.50 7.05
N LEU A 25 -2.63 -2.03 6.06
CA LEU A 25 -3.73 -1.30 5.45
C LEU A 25 -4.87 -1.09 6.43
N LEU A 26 -5.18 -2.09 7.22
CA LEU A 26 -6.26 -1.98 8.19
C LEU A 26 -5.89 -1.06 9.35
N GLU A 27 -4.62 -1.02 9.71
CA GLU A 27 -4.15 -0.19 10.83
C GLU A 27 -3.68 1.18 10.38
N HIS A 28 -3.68 1.43 9.09
CA HIS A 28 -3.22 2.70 8.52
C HIS A 28 -1.76 2.99 8.89
N ASP A 29 -0.96 1.94 8.88
CA ASP A 29 0.46 2.04 9.23
C ASP A 29 1.26 2.13 7.95
N VAL A 30 1.68 3.34 7.60
CA VAL A 30 2.36 3.58 6.33
C VAL A 30 3.71 2.90 6.27
N ASP A 31 4.48 2.97 7.36
CA ASP A 31 5.79 2.35 7.37
C ASP A 31 5.69 0.84 7.21
N ALA A 32 4.74 0.24 7.91
CA ALA A 32 4.52 -1.20 7.78
C ALA A 32 4.04 -1.56 6.38
N LEU A 33 3.24 -0.68 5.76
CA LEU A 33 2.77 -0.92 4.40
C LEU A 33 3.94 -0.91 3.42
N LEU A 34 4.83 0.06 3.55
CA LEU A 34 5.98 0.13 2.66
C LEU A 34 6.89 -1.08 2.84
N ALA A 35 7.12 -1.47 4.09
CA ALA A 35 7.97 -2.62 4.36
C ALA A 35 7.36 -3.92 3.83
N SER A 36 6.07 -4.10 4.03
CA SER A 36 5.41 -5.32 3.56
C SER A 36 5.31 -5.37 2.05
N THR A 37 5.13 -4.22 1.41
CA THR A 37 5.10 -4.19 -0.05
C THR A 37 6.46 -4.55 -0.63
N ALA A 38 7.54 -4.06 -0.02
CA ALA A 38 8.88 -4.42 -0.45
C ALA A 38 9.11 -5.92 -0.28
N ALA A 39 8.67 -6.48 0.85
CA ALA A 39 8.79 -7.91 1.10
C ALA A 39 7.98 -8.72 0.10
N LYS A 40 6.81 -8.24 -0.26
CA LYS A 40 5.96 -8.90 -1.26
C LYS A 40 6.66 -8.96 -2.61
N LEU A 41 7.25 -7.85 -3.03
CA LEU A 41 7.93 -7.81 -4.32
C LEU A 41 9.13 -8.74 -4.34
N GLU A 42 9.87 -8.80 -3.24
CA GLU A 42 11.00 -9.69 -3.14
C GLU A 42 10.56 -11.15 -3.17
N ALA A 43 9.50 -11.48 -2.46
CA ALA A 43 8.97 -12.84 -2.47
C ALA A 43 8.48 -13.24 -3.85
N LEU A 44 7.84 -12.31 -4.57
CA LEU A 44 7.40 -12.57 -5.94
C LEU A 44 8.58 -12.83 -6.86
N ARG A 45 9.64 -12.04 -6.73
CA ARG A 45 10.83 -12.25 -7.53
C ARG A 45 11.44 -13.63 -7.30
N ARG A 46 11.52 -14.02 -6.04
CA ARG A 46 12.05 -15.34 -5.70
C ARG A 46 11.16 -16.44 -6.22
N ALA A 47 9.85 -16.25 -6.15
CA ALA A 47 8.92 -17.23 -6.65
C ALA A 47 9.03 -17.42 -8.15
N GLU A 48 9.27 -16.33 -8.88
CA GLU A 48 9.43 -16.41 -10.32
C GLU A 48 10.66 -17.22 -10.73
N SER A 49 11.72 -17.13 -9.94
CA SER A 49 12.93 -17.87 -10.30
C SER A 49 12.95 -19.28 -9.73
N ALA A 50 12.01 -19.63 -8.89
CA ALA A 50 11.96 -20.97 -8.34
C ALA A 50 11.28 -21.91 -9.32
N GLN A 51 11.63 -23.19 -9.22
CA GLN A 51 10.97 -24.19 -10.03
C GLN A 51 9.54 -24.34 -9.55
N PRO A 52 8.58 -24.21 -10.43
CA PRO A 52 7.19 -24.20 -10.00
C PRO A 52 6.62 -25.55 -9.66
N GLY A 53 7.30 -26.58 -9.95
CA GLY A 53 6.79 -27.94 -10.02
C GLY A 53 5.70 -28.36 -9.07
N THR A 54 5.80 -28.12 -7.82
CA THR A 54 4.93 -28.80 -6.88
C THR A 54 3.96 -27.90 -6.14
N VAL A 55 3.83 -26.68 -6.57
CA VAL A 55 2.94 -25.79 -5.85
C VAL A 55 1.51 -26.10 -6.23
N ALA A 56 0.68 -26.32 -5.24
CA ALA A 56 -0.71 -26.61 -5.50
C ALA A 56 -1.39 -25.40 -6.12
N ALA A 57 -2.18 -25.66 -7.14
CA ALA A 57 -2.94 -24.59 -7.79
C ALA A 57 -3.83 -23.87 -6.79
N GLU A 58 -4.34 -24.62 -5.82
CA GLU A 58 -5.19 -24.02 -4.79
C GLU A 58 -4.46 -22.98 -3.97
N ARG A 59 -3.19 -23.24 -3.66
CA ARG A 59 -2.42 -22.29 -2.87
C ARG A 59 -2.16 -21.01 -3.66
N LEU A 60 -1.82 -21.17 -4.94
CA LEU A 60 -1.63 -20.01 -5.79
C LEU A 60 -2.92 -19.18 -5.91
N GLN A 61 -4.03 -19.88 -6.04
CA GLN A 61 -5.30 -19.19 -6.14
C GLN A 61 -5.62 -18.43 -4.85
N ALA A 62 -5.36 -19.05 -3.70
CA ALA A 62 -5.58 -18.39 -2.42
C ALA A 62 -4.73 -17.14 -2.28
N LEU A 63 -3.46 -17.21 -2.72
CA LEU A 63 -2.57 -16.06 -2.66
C LEU A 63 -3.01 -14.95 -3.60
N ARG A 64 -3.51 -15.32 -4.77
CA ARG A 64 -4.06 -14.33 -5.69
C ARG A 64 -5.24 -13.61 -5.09
N GLU A 65 -6.10 -14.35 -4.43
CA GLU A 65 -7.29 -13.77 -3.80
C GLU A 65 -6.89 -12.85 -2.66
N GLN A 66 -5.89 -13.23 -1.88
CA GLN A 66 -5.39 -12.36 -0.84
C GLN A 66 -4.82 -11.06 -1.41
N ASN A 67 -4.03 -11.19 -2.46
CA ASN A 67 -3.45 -10.01 -3.09
C ASN A 67 -4.53 -9.11 -3.66
N GLN A 68 -5.54 -9.69 -4.26
CA GLN A 68 -6.64 -8.91 -4.81
C GLN A 68 -7.42 -8.20 -3.71
N ALA A 69 -7.68 -8.89 -2.61
CA ALA A 69 -8.37 -8.29 -1.48
C ALA A 69 -7.56 -7.14 -0.90
N ASN A 70 -6.24 -7.30 -0.79
CA ASN A 70 -5.38 -6.21 -0.34
C ASN A 70 -5.42 -5.04 -1.31
N GLY A 71 -5.51 -5.33 -2.61
CA GLY A 71 -5.63 -4.28 -3.61
C GLY A 71 -6.88 -3.45 -3.43
N VAL A 72 -7.99 -4.08 -3.05
CA VAL A 72 -9.22 -3.36 -2.77
C VAL A 72 -9.05 -2.45 -1.56
N LEU A 73 -8.41 -2.97 -0.51
CA LEU A 73 -8.15 -2.15 0.68
C LEU A 73 -7.24 -0.97 0.35
N LEU A 74 -6.21 -1.21 -0.45
CA LEU A 74 -5.31 -0.14 -0.84
C LEU A 74 -6.03 0.92 -1.65
N SER A 75 -6.87 0.52 -2.58
CA SER A 75 -7.64 1.46 -3.39
C SER A 75 -8.54 2.31 -2.52
N ARG A 76 -9.19 1.68 -1.54
CA ARG A 76 -10.05 2.41 -0.62
C ARG A 76 -9.23 3.42 0.18
N ARG A 77 -8.07 2.98 0.67
CA ARG A 77 -7.23 3.87 1.47
C ARG A 77 -6.74 5.05 0.64
N ARG A 78 -6.38 4.79 -0.60
CA ARG A 78 -5.92 5.86 -1.49
C ARG A 78 -7.02 6.88 -1.75
N ARG A 79 -8.25 6.41 -1.91
CA ARG A 79 -9.37 7.33 -2.09
C ARG A 79 -9.61 8.17 -0.84
N GLU A 80 -9.50 7.55 0.34
CA GLU A 80 -9.70 8.26 1.59
C GLU A 80 -8.64 9.34 1.78
N VAL A 81 -7.38 8.98 1.53
CA VAL A 81 -6.29 9.94 1.66
C VAL A 81 -6.43 11.06 0.64
N GLY A 82 -6.78 10.69 -0.59
CA GLY A 82 -6.99 11.70 -1.63
C GLY A 82 -8.10 12.67 -1.28
N TRP A 83 -9.20 12.15 -0.76
CA TRP A 83 -10.29 13.00 -0.32
C TRP A 83 -9.85 13.93 0.80
N ALA A 84 -9.14 13.37 1.79
CA ALA A 84 -8.68 14.16 2.92
C ALA A 84 -7.74 15.27 2.49
N LEU A 85 -6.83 14.96 1.58
CA LEU A 85 -5.90 15.96 1.07
C LEU A 85 -6.63 17.07 0.33
N ARG A 86 -7.63 16.71 -0.46
CA ARG A 86 -8.39 17.75 -1.16
C ARG A 86 -9.19 18.61 -0.19
N HIS A 87 -9.71 17.98 0.86
CA HIS A 87 -10.46 18.71 1.86
C HIS A 87 -9.57 19.69 2.61
N ILE A 88 -8.38 19.23 3.02
CA ILE A 88 -7.43 20.09 3.70
C ILE A 88 -7.02 21.25 2.80
N GLY A 89 -6.76 20.96 1.54
CA GLY A 89 -6.40 21.99 0.58
C GLY A 89 -7.48 23.05 0.46
N ARG A 90 -8.73 22.65 0.44
CA ARG A 90 -9.82 23.60 0.35
C ARG A 90 -9.94 24.45 1.60
N VAL A 91 -9.79 23.83 2.77
CA VAL A 91 -9.88 24.54 4.02
C VAL A 91 -8.75 25.57 4.13
N GLU A 92 -7.54 25.17 3.79
CA GLU A 92 -6.42 26.09 3.81
C GLU A 92 -6.60 27.23 2.84
N SER A 93 -7.07 26.91 1.66
CA SER A 93 -7.30 27.93 0.64
C SER A 93 -8.33 28.95 1.10
N THR A 94 -9.40 28.47 1.69
CA THR A 94 -10.45 29.35 2.21
C THR A 94 -9.92 30.19 3.35
N GLY A 95 -9.17 29.59 4.26
CA GLY A 95 -8.62 30.31 5.39
C GLY A 95 -7.67 31.43 4.96
N VAL A 96 -6.80 31.12 4.01
CA VAL A 96 -5.88 32.13 3.51
C VAL A 96 -6.63 33.23 2.80
N TYR A 97 -7.60 32.88 2.02
CA TYR A 97 -8.40 33.88 1.33
C TYR A 97 -9.09 34.81 2.32
N ASP A 98 -9.72 34.24 3.33
CA ASP A 98 -10.41 35.06 4.34
C ASP A 98 -9.45 35.97 5.10
N ALA A 99 -8.29 35.43 5.46
CA ALA A 99 -7.34 36.20 6.24
C ALA A 99 -6.78 37.38 5.46
N ARG A 100 -6.65 37.24 4.17
CA ARG A 100 -6.04 38.27 3.35
C ARG A 100 -7.03 39.09 2.57
N GLY A 101 -8.26 38.80 2.74
CA GLY A 101 -9.25 39.45 1.96
C GLY A 101 -9.22 38.92 0.56
N GLN A 102 -8.95 39.70 -0.39
CA GLN A 102 -9.01 39.20 -1.73
C GLN A 102 -7.67 39.01 -2.36
N SER A 103 -6.64 39.04 -1.62
CA SER A 103 -5.37 38.92 -2.29
C SER A 103 -5.30 37.62 -3.01
N GLY A 104 -4.54 37.50 -3.97
CA GLY A 104 -4.62 36.40 -4.87
C GLY A 104 -3.91 35.19 -4.46
N ALA A 105 -4.43 34.47 -3.59
CA ALA A 105 -3.85 33.21 -3.16
C ALA A 105 -4.12 32.09 -4.10
N ARG A 106 -4.90 32.26 -5.10
CA ARG A 106 -5.33 31.19 -5.93
C ARG A 106 -4.29 30.38 -6.66
N PRO A 107 -3.18 30.90 -7.07
CA PRO A 107 -2.24 30.05 -7.81
C PRO A 107 -1.75 28.87 -7.02
N GLN A 108 -1.50 29.05 -5.75
CA GLN A 108 -1.04 27.95 -4.94
C GLN A 108 -2.10 26.88 -4.79
N ALA A 109 -3.32 27.28 -4.61
CA ALA A 109 -4.40 26.33 -4.47
C ALA A 109 -4.49 25.45 -5.70
N ARG A 110 -4.31 26.04 -6.86
CA ARG A 110 -4.35 25.26 -8.06
C ARG A 110 -3.26 24.25 -8.14
N CYS A 111 -2.07 24.64 -7.76
CA CYS A 111 -0.95 23.72 -7.80
C CYS A 111 -1.18 22.52 -6.92
N LEU A 112 -1.75 22.74 -5.76
CA LEU A 112 -2.04 21.64 -4.86
C LEU A 112 -3.09 20.71 -5.43
N GLY A 113 -4.00 21.25 -6.17
CA GLY A 113 -5.06 20.45 -6.71
C GLY A 113 -4.64 19.52 -7.81
N VAL A 114 -3.48 19.72 -8.34
CA VAL A 114 -3.06 18.92 -9.46
C VAL A 114 -2.67 17.52 -9.06
N GLY A 115 -2.14 17.37 -7.92
CA GLY A 115 -1.62 16.09 -7.48
C GLY A 115 -2.52 14.92 -7.62
#